data_909391e11eb615b9461a3be62e6f92b7
#
_entry.id   909391e11eb615b9461a3be62e6f92b7
#
_cell.length_a   1.000
_cell.length_b   1.000
_cell.length_c   1.000
_cell.angle_alpha   90.00
_cell.angle_beta   90.00
_cell.angle_gamma   90.00
#
_symmetry.space_group_name_H-M   'P 1'
#
loop_
_entity.id
_entity.type
_entity.pdbx_description
1 polymer ?
#
loop_
_entity_poly.entity_id
_entity_poly.type
_entity_poly.pdbx_seq_one_letter_code
_entity_poly.pdbx_strand_id
1 'polypeptide(L)'
;MFGIDIYNGQRGIQLSKLRDVKFVIVKATEGQGLVDKSCDSFVEQAKALGLPWGFYHYAKNNSGKFDADYFYRNTKNYFGHGLPVLDYEDPRLLTSGKGVAYCEQFAEYIHSKSGVWPVMYMSASVCKTFKASWIPSKCPLWVAGYPRTYKQFVDVPMPYSVDPWPSAIIWQFSGSGRLDGFNGTLDLDRAYITNAQWQDLAAGRTIDKNDNITTACKVILGYYGNGAERKQKLAAEGYNYSVVQGLVNEILALER
;
A
#
# COMPACT_ATOMS: atom_id res chain seq x y z
N MET A 1 4.30 4.55 8.63
CA MET A 1 3.18 5.51 8.81
C MET A 1 1.91 4.72 9.08
N PHE A 2 0.97 5.25 9.88
CA PHE A 2 -0.37 4.68 10.01
C PHE A 2 -1.37 5.41 9.13
N GLY A 3 -2.34 4.68 8.59
CA GLY A 3 -3.34 5.22 7.69
C GLY A 3 -4.62 4.38 7.69
N ILE A 4 -5.51 4.75 6.80
CA ILE A 4 -6.81 4.09 6.63
C ILE A 4 -7.09 3.91 5.14
N ASP A 5 -7.92 2.91 4.82
CA ASP A 5 -8.58 2.87 3.54
C ASP A 5 -10.10 3.03 3.70
N ILE A 6 -10.71 3.71 2.73
CA ILE A 6 -12.10 4.14 2.81
C ILE A 6 -12.80 4.12 1.45
N TYR A 7 -14.12 4.02 1.51
CA TYR A 7 -15.00 4.09 0.35
C TYR A 7 -16.28 4.85 0.71
N ASN A 8 -17.24 4.94 -0.17
CA ASN A 8 -18.51 5.63 0.08
C ASN A 8 -19.27 5.15 1.35
N GLY A 9 -18.92 3.99 1.91
CA GLY A 9 -19.44 3.54 3.20
C GLY A 9 -19.06 4.47 4.37
N GLN A 10 -17.92 5.14 4.28
CA GLN A 10 -17.44 6.13 5.24
C GLN A 10 -17.76 7.57 4.82
N ARG A 11 -18.76 7.78 3.94
CA ARG A 11 -19.18 9.14 3.54
C ARG A 11 -19.46 10.00 4.77
N GLY A 12 -19.04 11.26 4.69
CA GLY A 12 -19.14 12.20 5.80
C GLY A 12 -17.95 12.17 6.77
N ILE A 13 -16.97 11.28 6.58
CA ILE A 13 -15.72 11.33 7.30
C ILE A 13 -15.00 12.67 7.04
N GLN A 14 -14.43 13.24 8.07
CA GLN A 14 -13.59 14.42 8.01
C GLN A 14 -12.17 14.02 8.40
N LEU A 15 -11.28 13.87 7.41
CA LEU A 15 -9.90 13.41 7.63
C LEU A 15 -9.14 14.31 8.62
N SER A 16 -9.45 15.61 8.65
CA SER A 16 -8.87 16.57 9.58
C SER A 16 -9.18 16.31 11.06
N LYS A 17 -10.19 15.49 11.35
CA LYS A 17 -10.54 15.08 12.72
C LYS A 17 -9.83 13.80 13.17
N LEU A 18 -9.17 13.08 12.25
CA LEU A 18 -8.47 11.84 12.54
C LEU A 18 -6.99 12.15 12.84
N ARG A 19 -6.63 12.18 14.13
CA ARG A 19 -5.35 12.73 14.59
C ARG A 19 -4.12 11.99 14.05
N ASP A 20 -4.10 10.67 14.04
CA ASP A 20 -2.90 9.88 13.78
C ASP A 20 -2.88 9.26 12.37
N VAL A 21 -3.84 9.63 11.53
CA VAL A 21 -3.86 9.23 10.13
C VAL A 21 -2.81 10.02 9.36
N LYS A 22 -1.88 9.30 8.73
CA LYS A 22 -0.74 9.85 7.97
C LYS A 22 -0.81 9.55 6.48
N PHE A 23 -1.75 8.73 6.04
CA PHE A 23 -2.08 8.49 4.63
C PHE A 23 -3.50 7.94 4.51
N VAL A 24 -4.06 8.01 3.32
CA VAL A 24 -5.39 7.44 3.02
C VAL A 24 -5.39 6.79 1.64
N ILE A 25 -6.07 5.64 1.53
CA ILE A 25 -6.33 5.00 0.23
C ILE A 25 -7.85 4.97 0.03
N VAL A 26 -8.33 5.45 -1.13
CA VAL A 26 -9.76 5.64 -1.36
C VAL A 26 -10.26 4.79 -2.52
N LYS A 27 -11.44 4.21 -2.38
CA LYS A 27 -12.11 3.53 -3.50
C LYS A 27 -12.43 4.52 -4.60
N ALA A 28 -12.01 4.20 -5.81
CA ALA A 28 -12.35 5.01 -6.98
C ALA A 28 -13.38 4.32 -7.86
N THR A 29 -13.17 3.04 -8.17
CA THR A 29 -14.06 2.31 -9.08
C THR A 29 -14.21 0.84 -8.66
N GLU A 30 -15.24 0.18 -9.19
CA GLU A 30 -15.50 -1.25 -9.02
C GLU A 30 -16.02 -1.84 -10.31
N GLY A 31 -15.40 -2.91 -10.81
CA GLY A 31 -15.79 -3.55 -12.07
C GLY A 31 -15.88 -2.52 -13.21
N GLN A 32 -16.86 -2.68 -14.09
CA GLN A 32 -17.03 -1.77 -15.25
C GLN A 32 -18.27 -0.87 -15.14
N GLY A 33 -18.78 -0.66 -13.95
CA GLY A 33 -20.05 0.09 -13.82
C GLY A 33 -20.17 0.99 -12.60
N LEU A 34 -19.23 0.96 -11.67
CA LEU A 34 -19.30 1.76 -10.47
C LEU A 34 -18.12 2.72 -10.35
N VAL A 35 -18.42 4.00 -10.19
CA VAL A 35 -17.52 5.05 -9.72
C VAL A 35 -17.95 5.41 -8.30
N ASP A 36 -17.01 5.38 -7.34
CA ASP A 36 -17.31 5.73 -5.95
C ASP A 36 -17.57 7.24 -5.84
N LYS A 37 -18.78 7.58 -5.37
CA LYS A 37 -19.26 8.98 -5.32
C LYS A 37 -18.51 9.85 -4.32
N SER A 38 -17.78 9.25 -3.38
CA SER A 38 -17.03 9.95 -2.34
C SER A 38 -15.54 10.10 -2.65
N CYS A 39 -15.07 9.44 -3.71
CA CYS A 39 -13.65 9.39 -4.07
C CYS A 39 -13.03 10.79 -4.16
N ASP A 40 -13.58 11.66 -5.03
CA ASP A 40 -13.05 13.02 -5.24
C ASP A 40 -13.01 13.82 -3.93
N SER A 41 -14.08 13.74 -3.13
CA SER A 41 -14.15 14.45 -1.84
C SER A 41 -13.07 13.96 -0.87
N PHE A 42 -12.78 12.68 -0.81
CA PHE A 42 -11.74 12.13 0.06
C PHE A 42 -10.34 12.50 -0.43
N VAL A 43 -10.11 12.45 -1.74
CA VAL A 43 -8.84 12.88 -2.36
C VAL A 43 -8.58 14.35 -2.09
N GLU A 44 -9.58 15.23 -2.25
CA GLU A 44 -9.43 16.65 -1.97
C GLU A 44 -9.15 16.94 -0.49
N GLN A 45 -9.77 16.19 0.44
CA GLN A 45 -9.43 16.30 1.86
C GLN A 45 -7.98 15.86 2.13
N ALA A 46 -7.51 14.76 1.51
CA ALA A 46 -6.13 14.30 1.66
C ALA A 46 -5.13 15.33 1.14
N LYS A 47 -5.38 15.90 -0.05
CA LYS A 47 -4.56 16.97 -0.64
C LYS A 47 -4.49 18.20 0.25
N ALA A 48 -5.64 18.67 0.76
CA ALA A 48 -5.71 19.84 1.63
C ALA A 48 -4.92 19.67 2.94
N LEU A 49 -4.76 18.43 3.40
CA LEU A 49 -3.99 18.08 4.60
C LEU A 49 -2.54 17.70 4.30
N GLY A 50 -2.13 17.67 3.02
CA GLY A 50 -0.80 17.23 2.60
C GLY A 50 -0.53 15.75 2.88
N LEU A 51 -1.58 14.92 3.00
CA LEU A 51 -1.44 13.49 3.24
C LEU A 51 -1.07 12.77 1.95
N PRO A 52 -0.14 11.82 1.96
CA PRO A 52 -0.02 10.82 0.91
C PRO A 52 -1.35 10.09 0.72
N TRP A 53 -1.70 9.84 -0.53
CA TRP A 53 -2.96 9.19 -0.84
C TRP A 53 -2.82 8.18 -1.98
N GLY A 54 -3.73 7.20 -1.99
CA GLY A 54 -3.89 6.24 -3.07
C GLY A 54 -5.35 6.13 -3.48
N PHE A 55 -5.58 5.49 -4.60
CA PHE A 55 -6.91 5.25 -5.14
C PHE A 55 -6.99 3.84 -5.70
N TYR A 56 -8.08 3.11 -5.39
CA TYR A 56 -8.16 1.71 -5.74
C TYR A 56 -9.35 1.36 -6.64
N HIS A 57 -9.12 0.33 -7.45
CA HIS A 57 -10.13 -0.37 -8.23
C HIS A 57 -10.43 -1.71 -7.57
N TYR A 58 -11.68 -1.94 -7.19
CA TYR A 58 -12.16 -3.24 -6.73
C TYR A 58 -12.40 -4.17 -7.92
N ALA A 59 -11.59 -5.21 -8.04
CA ALA A 59 -11.64 -6.19 -9.11
C ALA A 59 -12.92 -7.03 -9.03
N LYS A 60 -13.70 -7.12 -10.12
CA LYS A 60 -15.00 -7.81 -10.09
C LYS A 60 -15.32 -8.62 -11.34
N ASN A 61 -14.77 -8.28 -12.46
CA ASN A 61 -15.09 -8.87 -13.76
C ASN A 61 -14.03 -9.88 -14.23
N ASN A 62 -14.33 -10.55 -15.35
CA ASN A 62 -13.44 -11.58 -15.89
C ASN A 62 -12.32 -11.06 -16.80
N SER A 63 -12.16 -9.73 -16.97
CA SER A 63 -11.15 -9.13 -17.83
C SER A 63 -10.42 -8.01 -17.12
N GLY A 64 -9.17 -8.28 -16.74
CA GLY A 64 -8.29 -7.28 -16.12
C GLY A 64 -8.06 -6.07 -17.01
N LYS A 65 -7.95 -6.26 -18.32
CA LYS A 65 -7.76 -5.17 -19.29
C LYS A 65 -8.97 -4.21 -19.34
N PHE A 66 -10.20 -4.74 -19.33
CA PHE A 66 -11.40 -3.88 -19.39
C PHE A 66 -11.64 -3.15 -18.07
N ASP A 67 -11.38 -3.79 -16.94
CA ASP A 67 -11.47 -3.16 -15.63
C ASP A 67 -10.39 -2.07 -15.50
N ALA A 68 -9.17 -2.31 -16.00
CA ALA A 68 -8.10 -1.33 -16.03
C ALA A 68 -8.43 -0.12 -16.93
N ASP A 69 -9.05 -0.34 -18.11
CA ASP A 69 -9.51 0.75 -18.97
C ASP A 69 -10.58 1.60 -18.27
N TYR A 70 -11.55 0.94 -17.61
CA TYR A 70 -12.58 1.63 -16.85
C TYR A 70 -11.97 2.44 -15.69
N PHE A 71 -11.07 1.85 -14.93
CA PHE A 71 -10.35 2.53 -13.85
C PHE A 71 -9.57 3.74 -14.38
N TYR A 72 -8.73 3.53 -15.41
CA TYR A 72 -7.91 4.60 -15.97
C TYR A 72 -8.74 5.79 -16.48
N ARG A 73 -9.80 5.53 -17.25
CA ARG A 73 -10.66 6.60 -17.80
C ARG A 73 -11.32 7.45 -16.72
N ASN A 74 -11.68 6.86 -15.59
CA ASN A 74 -12.34 7.56 -14.48
C ASN A 74 -11.35 8.21 -13.51
N THR A 75 -10.05 7.88 -13.55
CA THR A 75 -9.07 8.35 -12.58
C THR A 75 -7.79 8.91 -13.20
N LYS A 76 -7.80 9.18 -14.52
CA LYS A 76 -6.59 9.60 -15.26
C LYS A 76 -5.86 10.79 -14.63
N ASN A 77 -6.60 11.71 -13.99
CA ASN A 77 -6.06 12.91 -13.35
C ASN A 77 -5.38 12.61 -11.98
N TYR A 78 -5.46 11.39 -11.48
CA TYR A 78 -4.85 10.98 -10.20
C TYR A 78 -3.48 10.37 -10.40
N PHE A 79 -3.21 9.80 -11.58
CA PHE A 79 -1.90 9.23 -11.91
C PHE A 79 -0.81 10.29 -11.86
N GLY A 80 0.34 9.91 -11.34
CA GLY A 80 1.46 10.84 -11.08
C GLY A 80 1.37 11.56 -9.74
N HIS A 81 0.24 11.48 -9.03
CA HIS A 81 -0.01 12.18 -7.76
C HIS A 81 -0.38 11.24 -6.61
N GLY A 82 -1.18 10.22 -6.87
CA GLY A 82 -1.57 9.20 -5.90
C GLY A 82 -1.16 7.79 -6.34
N LEU A 83 -1.10 6.84 -5.41
CA LEU A 83 -0.81 5.45 -5.71
C LEU A 83 -2.02 4.77 -6.35
N PRO A 84 -1.94 4.27 -7.60
CA PRO A 84 -2.97 3.41 -8.15
C PRO A 84 -2.89 2.02 -7.50
N VAL A 85 -4.05 1.45 -7.15
CA VAL A 85 -4.13 0.15 -6.50
C VAL A 85 -5.13 -0.74 -7.22
N LEU A 86 -4.78 -2.01 -7.42
CA LEU A 86 -5.72 -3.07 -7.75
C LEU A 86 -6.08 -3.84 -6.48
N ASP A 87 -7.32 -3.76 -6.09
CA ASP A 87 -7.90 -4.52 -4.98
C ASP A 87 -8.43 -5.87 -5.51
N TYR A 88 -7.64 -6.93 -5.27
CA TYR A 88 -7.87 -8.28 -5.76
C TYR A 88 -8.29 -9.22 -4.63
N GLU A 89 -9.58 -9.20 -4.32
CA GLU A 89 -10.15 -10.03 -3.23
C GLU A 89 -11.53 -10.64 -3.56
N ASP A 90 -12.15 -10.32 -4.71
CA ASP A 90 -13.47 -10.89 -5.06
C ASP A 90 -13.39 -12.43 -5.11
N PRO A 91 -14.21 -13.16 -4.32
CA PRO A 91 -14.15 -14.62 -4.25
C PRO A 91 -14.32 -15.32 -5.59
N ARG A 92 -15.07 -14.72 -6.52
CA ARG A 92 -15.32 -15.30 -7.85
C ARG A 92 -14.06 -15.24 -8.72
N LEU A 93 -13.28 -14.16 -8.60
CA LEU A 93 -11.98 -14.06 -9.28
C LEU A 93 -10.95 -14.99 -8.64
N LEU A 94 -10.91 -15.06 -7.30
CA LEU A 94 -9.97 -15.92 -6.57
C LEU A 94 -10.18 -17.41 -6.90
N THR A 95 -11.40 -17.83 -7.14
CA THR A 95 -11.76 -19.23 -7.44
C THR A 95 -11.78 -19.55 -8.93
N SER A 96 -11.70 -18.55 -9.80
CA SER A 96 -11.85 -18.73 -11.26
C SER A 96 -10.68 -19.45 -11.94
N GLY A 97 -9.53 -19.59 -11.28
CA GLY A 97 -8.27 -20.03 -11.87
C GLY A 97 -7.63 -19.02 -12.84
N LYS A 98 -8.26 -17.87 -13.07
CA LYS A 98 -7.82 -16.81 -14.01
C LYS A 98 -7.26 -15.57 -13.30
N GLY A 99 -7.25 -15.56 -11.97
CA GLY A 99 -6.98 -14.36 -11.18
C GLY A 99 -5.60 -13.77 -11.41
N VAL A 100 -4.56 -14.58 -11.54
CA VAL A 100 -3.20 -14.10 -11.84
C VAL A 100 -3.17 -13.42 -13.19
N ALA A 101 -3.68 -14.07 -14.24
CA ALA A 101 -3.74 -13.49 -15.59
C ALA A 101 -4.59 -12.21 -15.64
N TYR A 102 -5.66 -12.13 -14.85
CA TYR A 102 -6.44 -10.91 -14.69
C TYR A 102 -5.57 -9.77 -14.12
N CYS A 103 -4.83 -10.03 -13.05
CA CYS A 103 -3.95 -9.04 -12.43
C CYS A 103 -2.84 -8.59 -13.38
N GLU A 104 -2.26 -9.51 -14.15
CA GLU A 104 -1.24 -9.20 -15.17
C GLU A 104 -1.80 -8.28 -16.25
N GLN A 105 -2.97 -8.60 -16.81
CA GLN A 105 -3.63 -7.76 -17.81
C GLN A 105 -3.96 -6.35 -17.26
N PHE A 106 -4.41 -6.27 -16.01
CA PHE A 106 -4.71 -5.01 -15.36
C PHE A 106 -3.44 -4.17 -15.19
N ALA A 107 -2.40 -4.75 -14.62
CA ALA A 107 -1.15 -4.06 -14.34
C ALA A 107 -0.45 -3.58 -15.62
N GLU A 108 -0.38 -4.43 -16.65
CA GLU A 108 0.18 -4.06 -17.96
C GLU A 108 -0.58 -2.91 -18.61
N TYR A 109 -1.91 -2.96 -18.57
CA TYR A 109 -2.72 -1.88 -19.14
C TYR A 109 -2.49 -0.56 -18.43
N ILE A 110 -2.54 -0.55 -17.09
CA ILE A 110 -2.30 0.67 -16.29
C ILE A 110 -0.91 1.22 -16.57
N HIS A 111 0.12 0.36 -16.52
CA HIS A 111 1.49 0.80 -16.80
C HIS A 111 1.64 1.34 -18.21
N SER A 112 1.04 0.73 -19.22
CA SER A 112 1.09 1.19 -20.61
C SER A 112 0.47 2.58 -20.83
N LYS A 113 -0.50 2.97 -19.98
CA LYS A 113 -1.22 4.24 -20.09
C LYS A 113 -0.63 5.34 -19.21
N SER A 114 -0.07 4.99 -18.06
CA SER A 114 0.36 5.97 -17.06
C SER A 114 1.87 5.96 -16.78
N GLY A 115 2.58 4.91 -17.16
CA GLY A 115 3.96 4.68 -16.75
C GLY A 115 4.10 4.19 -15.31
N VAL A 116 2.98 4.01 -14.57
CA VAL A 116 2.97 3.64 -13.16
C VAL A 116 2.56 2.19 -13.00
N TRP A 117 3.34 1.39 -12.27
CA TRP A 117 2.91 0.05 -11.85
C TRP A 117 1.94 0.16 -10.67
N PRO A 118 0.74 -0.46 -10.75
CA PRO A 118 -0.20 -0.41 -9.63
C PRO A 118 0.31 -1.22 -8.44
N VAL A 119 -0.05 -0.79 -7.25
CA VAL A 119 0.08 -1.59 -6.03
C VAL A 119 -0.96 -2.71 -6.07
N MET A 120 -0.56 -3.92 -5.69
CA MET A 120 -1.46 -5.06 -5.60
C MET A 120 -1.95 -5.20 -4.16
N TYR A 121 -3.28 -5.10 -3.94
CA TYR A 121 -3.87 -5.44 -2.65
C TYR A 121 -4.48 -6.84 -2.71
N MET A 122 -4.16 -7.65 -1.72
CA MET A 122 -4.74 -8.98 -1.52
C MET A 122 -4.45 -9.50 -0.10
N SER A 123 -5.15 -10.56 0.31
CA SER A 123 -4.84 -11.24 1.56
C SER A 123 -3.50 -11.99 1.49
N ALA A 124 -2.84 -12.15 2.65
CA ALA A 124 -1.57 -12.88 2.75
C ALA A 124 -1.67 -14.32 2.21
N SER A 125 -2.82 -14.96 2.35
CA SER A 125 -3.05 -16.31 1.83
C SER A 125 -3.06 -16.40 0.31
N VAL A 126 -3.38 -15.30 -0.38
CA VAL A 126 -3.46 -15.22 -1.85
C VAL A 126 -2.09 -14.99 -2.48
N CYS A 127 -1.16 -14.34 -1.78
CA CYS A 127 0.16 -13.99 -2.32
C CYS A 127 0.86 -15.18 -3.00
N LYS A 128 0.84 -16.36 -2.37
CA LYS A 128 1.50 -17.58 -2.88
C LYS A 128 1.02 -18.03 -4.27
N THR A 129 -0.15 -17.60 -4.73
CA THR A 129 -0.66 -17.93 -6.07
C THR A 129 0.11 -17.24 -7.18
N PHE A 130 0.89 -16.21 -6.84
CA PHE A 130 1.70 -15.42 -7.78
C PHE A 130 3.14 -15.92 -7.97
N LYS A 131 3.50 -17.11 -7.49
CA LYS A 131 4.87 -17.64 -7.60
C LYS A 131 5.40 -17.73 -9.02
N ALA A 132 4.54 -18.01 -9.99
CA ALA A 132 4.90 -18.11 -11.40
C ALA A 132 4.66 -16.79 -12.19
N SER A 133 4.20 -15.73 -11.50
CA SER A 133 3.89 -14.44 -12.13
C SER A 133 5.08 -13.47 -12.04
N TRP A 134 5.17 -12.59 -13.03
CA TRP A 134 6.11 -11.47 -13.01
C TRP A 134 5.67 -10.32 -12.10
N ILE A 135 4.40 -10.30 -11.67
CA ILE A 135 3.81 -9.22 -10.84
C ILE A 135 4.67 -8.87 -9.61
N PRO A 136 5.15 -9.83 -8.81
CA PRO A 136 5.94 -9.51 -7.61
C PRO A 136 7.25 -8.75 -7.89
N SER A 137 7.75 -8.83 -9.12
CA SER A 137 8.99 -8.14 -9.52
C SER A 137 8.76 -6.68 -9.94
N LYS A 138 7.53 -6.30 -10.26
CA LYS A 138 7.17 -4.97 -10.80
C LYS A 138 6.18 -4.21 -9.91
N CYS A 139 5.19 -4.90 -9.37
CA CYS A 139 4.09 -4.29 -8.63
C CYS A 139 4.33 -4.39 -7.13
N PRO A 140 4.36 -3.28 -6.38
CA PRO A 140 4.43 -3.32 -4.93
C PRO A 140 3.21 -4.01 -4.31
N LEU A 141 3.34 -4.48 -3.07
CA LEU A 141 2.29 -5.20 -2.37
C LEU A 141 1.71 -4.37 -1.21
N TRP A 142 0.39 -4.30 -1.15
CA TRP A 142 -0.40 -3.97 0.03
C TRP A 142 -1.11 -5.25 0.47
N VAL A 143 -0.71 -5.80 1.61
CA VAL A 143 -1.21 -7.10 2.09
C VAL A 143 -2.25 -6.92 3.18
N ALA A 144 -3.34 -7.68 3.12
CA ALA A 144 -4.32 -7.79 4.18
C ALA A 144 -4.09 -9.04 5.03
N GLY A 145 -4.20 -8.88 6.34
CA GLY A 145 -4.15 -9.99 7.28
C GLY A 145 -4.36 -9.50 8.70
N TYR A 146 -5.32 -10.09 9.40
CA TYR A 146 -5.78 -9.66 10.72
C TYR A 146 -5.40 -10.69 11.79
N PRO A 147 -4.20 -10.56 12.40
CA PRO A 147 -3.76 -11.55 13.40
C PRO A 147 -4.57 -11.47 14.71
N ARG A 148 -5.15 -10.29 14.97
CA ARG A 148 -6.02 -9.99 16.12
C ARG A 148 -7.01 -8.90 15.74
N THR A 149 -8.02 -8.69 16.57
CA THR A 149 -8.96 -7.57 16.43
C THR A 149 -8.35 -6.31 17.04
N TYR A 150 -7.65 -5.54 16.25
CA TYR A 150 -7.14 -4.23 16.65
C TYR A 150 -8.20 -3.15 16.40
N LYS A 151 -8.41 -2.29 17.40
CA LYS A 151 -9.36 -1.15 17.30
C LYS A 151 -8.66 0.19 17.11
N GLN A 152 -7.38 0.25 17.38
CA GLN A 152 -6.53 1.43 17.30
C GLN A 152 -5.25 1.11 16.53
N PHE A 153 -4.52 2.13 16.14
CA PHE A 153 -3.19 1.96 15.58
C PHE A 153 -2.25 1.30 16.59
N VAL A 154 -1.53 0.29 16.15
CA VAL A 154 -0.57 -0.47 16.97
C VAL A 154 0.72 -0.68 16.20
N ASP A 155 1.84 -0.51 16.90
CA ASP A 155 3.17 -0.77 16.34
C ASP A 155 3.59 -2.20 16.65
N VAL A 156 3.09 -3.13 15.84
CA VAL A 156 3.43 -4.56 15.92
C VAL A 156 4.03 -5.03 14.59
N PRO A 157 4.91 -6.04 14.59
CA PRO A 157 5.43 -6.59 13.35
C PRO A 157 4.33 -7.35 12.60
N MET A 158 4.38 -7.30 11.27
CA MET A 158 3.52 -8.11 10.42
C MET A 158 3.93 -9.60 10.54
N PRO A 159 3.00 -10.49 10.94
CA PRO A 159 3.36 -11.89 11.24
C PRO A 159 3.21 -12.82 10.02
N TYR A 160 3.00 -12.29 8.83
CA TYR A 160 2.73 -13.08 7.62
C TYR A 160 3.92 -13.10 6.66
N SER A 161 4.15 -14.25 6.06
CA SER A 161 4.94 -14.33 4.83
C SER A 161 4.14 -13.77 3.67
N VAL A 162 4.80 -13.03 2.82
CA VAL A 162 4.22 -12.43 1.60
C VAL A 162 4.87 -13.00 0.33
N ASP A 163 5.60 -14.14 0.47
CA ASP A 163 6.20 -14.82 -0.69
C ASP A 163 5.16 -15.00 -1.83
N PRO A 164 5.50 -14.64 -3.07
CA PRO A 164 6.82 -14.35 -3.64
C PRO A 164 7.28 -12.87 -3.61
N TRP A 165 6.52 -11.96 -3.01
CA TRP A 165 7.04 -10.60 -2.81
C TRP A 165 8.14 -10.60 -1.73
N PRO A 166 9.22 -9.82 -1.91
CA PRO A 166 10.27 -9.71 -0.90
C PRO A 166 9.77 -9.03 0.39
N SER A 167 8.79 -8.12 0.24
CA SER A 167 8.15 -7.41 1.36
C SER A 167 6.84 -6.76 0.90
N ALA A 168 5.97 -6.44 1.85
CA ALA A 168 4.84 -5.55 1.61
C ALA A 168 5.23 -4.10 1.90
N ILE A 169 4.75 -3.16 1.10
CA ILE A 169 4.92 -1.72 1.37
C ILE A 169 3.82 -1.19 2.28
N ILE A 170 2.66 -1.84 2.31
CA ILE A 170 1.53 -1.52 3.20
C ILE A 170 0.95 -2.82 3.74
N TRP A 171 0.53 -2.80 4.99
CA TRP A 171 -0.20 -3.88 5.65
C TRP A 171 -1.50 -3.36 6.23
N GLN A 172 -2.64 -3.86 5.76
CA GLN A 172 -3.95 -3.69 6.38
C GLN A 172 -4.08 -4.73 7.50
N PHE A 173 -4.05 -4.26 8.75
CA PHE A 173 -3.96 -5.13 9.91
C PHE A 173 -5.27 -5.25 10.71
N SER A 174 -6.29 -4.45 10.35
CA SER A 174 -7.62 -4.53 10.94
C SER A 174 -8.68 -4.01 9.98
N GLY A 175 -9.81 -4.70 9.90
CA GLY A 175 -11.05 -4.26 9.23
C GLY A 175 -12.10 -3.76 10.23
N SER A 176 -11.73 -3.41 11.46
CA SER A 176 -12.68 -3.06 12.51
C SER A 176 -12.20 -1.97 13.47
N GLY A 177 -11.31 -1.11 13.00
CA GLY A 177 -10.76 0.02 13.73
C GLY A 177 -11.84 1.01 14.20
N ARG A 178 -11.50 1.72 15.26
CA ARG A 178 -12.31 2.79 15.84
C ARG A 178 -11.38 3.93 16.19
N LEU A 179 -11.43 5.00 15.42
CA LEU A 179 -10.59 6.18 15.64
C LEU A 179 -11.45 7.35 16.08
N ASP A 180 -10.93 8.14 17.01
CA ASP A 180 -11.58 9.39 17.41
C ASP A 180 -11.73 10.31 16.21
N GLY A 181 -12.91 10.92 16.09
CA GLY A 181 -13.25 11.78 14.96
C GLY A 181 -14.15 11.14 13.91
N PHE A 182 -14.40 9.82 13.98
CA PHE A 182 -15.37 9.14 13.12
C PHE A 182 -16.20 8.09 13.88
N ASN A 183 -17.51 8.18 13.77
CA ASN A 183 -18.44 7.24 14.39
C ASN A 183 -18.76 6.07 13.44
N GLY A 184 -17.79 5.23 13.19
CA GLY A 184 -17.92 4.06 12.31
C GLY A 184 -16.72 3.13 12.45
N THR A 185 -16.72 2.02 11.73
CA THR A 185 -15.54 1.16 11.56
C THR A 185 -14.66 1.68 10.43
N LEU A 186 -13.37 1.52 10.60
CA LEU A 186 -12.34 1.86 9.64
C LEU A 186 -11.39 0.69 9.44
N ASP A 187 -10.92 0.54 8.23
CA ASP A 187 -9.80 -0.32 7.94
C ASP A 187 -8.51 0.40 8.34
N LEU A 188 -7.65 -0.31 9.08
CA LEU A 188 -6.43 0.27 9.64
C LEU A 188 -5.21 -0.31 8.94
N ASP A 189 -4.35 0.60 8.48
CA ASP A 189 -3.18 0.30 7.66
C ASP A 189 -1.90 0.79 8.30
N ARG A 190 -0.81 0.10 7.95
CA ARG A 190 0.55 0.52 8.24
C ARG A 190 1.38 0.53 6.96
N ALA A 191 1.87 1.69 6.55
CA ALA A 191 2.83 1.80 5.47
C ALA A 191 4.26 1.69 6.01
N TYR A 192 5.10 0.93 5.30
CA TYR A 192 6.52 0.68 5.58
C TYR A 192 7.45 1.51 4.69
N ILE A 193 6.88 2.45 3.94
CA ILE A 193 7.60 3.38 3.07
C ILE A 193 7.48 4.81 3.60
N THR A 194 8.41 5.66 3.19
CA THR A 194 8.42 7.10 3.50
C THR A 194 7.48 7.87 2.57
N ASN A 195 7.20 9.13 2.88
CA ASN A 195 6.47 10.03 1.97
C ASN A 195 7.19 10.20 0.63
N ALA A 196 8.51 10.32 0.64
CA ALA A 196 9.29 10.45 -0.58
C ALA A 196 9.15 9.20 -1.46
N GLN A 197 9.29 8.00 -0.88
CA GLN A 197 9.08 6.73 -1.58
C GLN A 197 7.64 6.57 -2.10
N TRP A 198 6.64 7.06 -1.35
CA TRP A 198 5.25 7.08 -1.80
C TRP A 198 5.09 7.94 -3.06
N GLN A 199 5.67 9.15 -3.05
CA GLN A 199 5.63 10.05 -4.20
C GLN A 199 6.40 9.49 -5.40
N ASP A 200 7.52 8.80 -5.17
CA ASP A 200 8.27 8.13 -6.23
C ASP A 200 7.44 7.04 -6.91
N LEU A 201 6.79 6.17 -6.13
CA LEU A 201 5.89 5.15 -6.68
C LEU A 201 4.71 5.77 -7.42
N ALA A 202 4.07 6.81 -6.88
CA ALA A 202 2.95 7.50 -7.52
C ALA A 202 3.34 8.13 -8.86
N ALA A 203 4.61 8.58 -8.98
CA ALA A 203 5.16 9.15 -10.21
C ALA A 203 5.76 8.10 -11.16
N GLY A 204 5.59 6.81 -10.91
CA GLY A 204 6.12 5.71 -11.73
C GLY A 204 7.63 5.48 -11.56
N ARG A 205 8.24 6.09 -10.54
CA ARG A 205 9.64 5.83 -10.21
C ARG A 205 9.75 4.61 -9.29
N THR A 206 10.83 3.85 -9.44
CA THR A 206 11.12 2.74 -8.53
C THR A 206 11.62 3.29 -7.19
N ILE A 207 11.24 2.63 -6.09
CA ILE A 207 11.89 2.90 -4.80
C ILE A 207 13.37 2.52 -4.96
N ASP A 208 14.24 3.49 -4.71
CA ASP A 208 15.67 3.21 -4.74
C ASP A 208 16.02 2.31 -3.53
N LYS A 209 16.29 1.04 -3.84
CA LYS A 209 16.76 0.08 -2.82
C LYS A 209 18.12 0.51 -2.24
N ASN A 210 18.88 1.32 -2.99
CA ASN A 210 20.17 1.83 -2.53
C ASN A 210 20.01 2.81 -1.34
N ASP A 211 18.88 3.51 -1.22
CA ASP A 211 18.65 4.41 -0.10
C ASP A 211 18.57 3.65 1.24
N ASN A 212 17.86 2.54 1.30
CA ASN A 212 17.85 1.68 2.48
C ASN A 212 19.20 1.00 2.74
N ILE A 213 19.93 0.59 1.70
CA ILE A 213 21.28 0.03 1.81
C ILE A 213 22.25 1.10 2.29
N THR A 214 22.22 2.28 1.69
CA THR A 214 23.03 3.43 2.12
C THR A 214 22.76 3.77 3.58
N THR A 215 21.50 3.75 4.00
CA THR A 215 21.09 4.00 5.39
C THR A 215 21.53 2.87 6.31
N ALA A 216 21.48 1.61 5.89
CA ALA A 216 22.02 0.47 6.64
C ALA A 216 23.55 0.61 6.84
N CYS A 217 24.28 1.03 5.81
CA CYS A 217 25.71 1.34 5.94
C CYS A 217 25.96 2.48 6.95
N LYS A 218 25.18 3.55 6.93
CA LYS A 218 25.25 4.63 7.93
C LYS A 218 24.96 4.13 9.34
N VAL A 219 24.01 3.18 9.50
CA VAL A 219 23.74 2.52 10.78
C VAL A 219 24.96 1.74 11.26
N ILE A 220 25.61 0.97 10.40
CA ILE A 220 26.82 0.21 10.71
C ILE A 220 27.96 1.17 11.13
N LEU A 221 28.07 2.31 10.46
CA LEU A 221 29.03 3.36 10.79
C LEU A 221 28.68 4.17 12.05
N GLY A 222 27.55 3.86 12.73
CA GLY A 222 27.20 4.46 14.02
C GLY A 222 26.40 5.77 13.96
N TYR A 223 26.05 6.29 12.78
CA TYR A 223 25.36 7.58 12.63
C TYR A 223 24.00 7.63 13.33
N TYR A 224 23.34 6.51 13.48
CA TYR A 224 22.00 6.40 14.08
C TYR A 224 22.01 5.96 15.55
N GLY A 225 23.19 5.78 16.16
CA GLY A 225 23.29 5.26 17.54
C GLY A 225 22.76 3.83 17.68
N ASN A 226 22.28 3.47 18.88
CA ASN A 226 21.83 2.11 19.18
C ASN A 226 20.43 2.07 19.81
N GLY A 227 19.77 0.89 19.74
CA GLY A 227 18.51 0.62 20.45
C GLY A 227 17.40 1.62 20.14
N ALA A 228 16.85 2.27 21.18
CA ALA A 228 15.75 3.22 21.06
C ALA A 228 16.14 4.48 20.28
N GLU A 229 17.35 5.00 20.46
CA GLU A 229 17.85 6.16 19.74
C GLU A 229 17.87 5.91 18.23
N ARG A 230 18.39 4.74 17.80
CA ARG A 230 18.37 4.33 16.37
C ARG A 230 16.97 4.30 15.81
N LYS A 231 16.01 3.73 16.56
CA LYS A 231 14.61 3.69 16.12
C LYS A 231 14.03 5.08 15.92
N GLN A 232 14.29 5.99 16.86
CA GLN A 232 13.79 7.37 16.81
C GLN A 232 14.40 8.14 15.63
N LYS A 233 15.72 8.07 15.44
CA LYS A 233 16.41 8.77 14.35
C LYS A 233 15.96 8.27 12.97
N LEU A 234 15.90 6.94 12.78
CA LEU A 234 15.41 6.35 11.53
C LEU A 234 13.96 6.75 11.25
N ALA A 235 13.11 6.72 12.27
CA ALA A 235 11.71 7.13 12.13
C ALA A 235 11.57 8.62 11.82
N ALA A 236 12.39 9.49 12.41
CA ALA A 236 12.40 10.92 12.15
C ALA A 236 12.79 11.25 10.70
N GLU A 237 13.68 10.44 10.10
CA GLU A 237 14.06 10.54 8.69
C GLU A 237 13.15 9.74 7.75
N GLY A 238 12.09 9.10 8.30
CA GLY A 238 11.09 8.37 7.54
C GLY A 238 11.46 6.93 7.17
N TYR A 239 12.55 6.39 7.72
CA TYR A 239 12.97 5.02 7.47
C TYR A 239 12.26 4.01 8.36
N ASN A 240 11.96 2.84 7.81
CA ASN A 240 11.48 1.71 8.59
C ASN A 240 12.63 1.00 9.30
N TYR A 241 12.63 1.05 10.63
CA TYR A 241 13.66 0.42 11.45
C TYR A 241 13.87 -1.07 11.10
N SER A 242 12.79 -1.84 10.94
CA SER A 242 12.88 -3.29 10.70
C SER A 242 13.52 -3.60 9.34
N VAL A 243 13.21 -2.80 8.32
CA VAL A 243 13.83 -2.95 6.98
C VAL A 243 15.30 -2.61 7.02
N VAL A 244 15.65 -1.45 7.59
CA VAL A 244 17.07 -1.02 7.69
C VAL A 244 17.87 -1.97 8.58
N GLN A 245 17.30 -2.41 9.71
CA GLN A 245 17.98 -3.35 10.61
C GLN A 245 18.15 -4.74 9.98
N GLY A 246 17.18 -5.19 9.17
CA GLY A 246 17.31 -6.40 8.37
C GLY A 246 18.52 -6.35 7.45
N LEU A 247 18.64 -5.27 6.67
CA LEU A 247 19.79 -5.04 5.79
C LEU A 247 21.12 -4.94 6.55
N VAL A 248 21.13 -4.27 7.71
CA VAL A 248 22.31 -4.25 8.60
C VAL A 248 22.75 -5.67 8.97
N ASN A 249 21.80 -6.51 9.37
CA ASN A 249 22.10 -7.88 9.77
C ASN A 249 22.59 -8.72 8.59
N GLU A 250 22.02 -8.56 7.40
CA GLU A 250 22.45 -9.22 6.16
C GLU A 250 23.89 -8.79 5.79
N ILE A 251 24.18 -7.48 5.78
CA ILE A 251 25.52 -6.96 5.47
C ILE A 251 26.55 -7.54 6.44
N LEU A 252 26.27 -7.49 7.76
CA LEU A 252 27.19 -8.02 8.77
C LEU A 252 27.34 -9.54 8.74
N ALA A 253 26.38 -10.26 8.16
CA ALA A 253 26.47 -11.71 7.97
C ALA A 253 27.38 -12.12 6.80
N LEU A 254 27.57 -11.24 5.82
CA LEU A 254 28.47 -11.45 4.67
C LEU A 254 29.95 -11.27 5.04
N GLU A 255 30.24 -10.67 6.19
CA GLU A 255 31.61 -10.43 6.69
C GLU A 255 32.10 -11.57 7.61
N ARG A 256 31.30 -12.62 7.84
CA ARG A 256 31.64 -13.80 8.66
C ARG A 256 31.85 -15.03 7.81
#